data_91160a93aa92d75dbf2cb4379ed541dd
#
_entry.id   91160a93aa92d75dbf2cb4379ed541dd
#
_cell.length_a   1.000
_cell.length_b   1.000
_cell.length_c   1.000
_cell.angle_alpha   90.00
_cell.angle_beta   90.00
_cell.angle_gamma   90.00
#
_symmetry.space_group_name_H-M   'P 1'
#
loop_
_entity.id
_entity.type
_entity.pdbx_description
1 polymer ?
#
loop_
_entity_poly.entity_id
_entity_poly.type
_entity_poly.pdbx_seq_one_letter_code
_entity_poly.pdbx_strand_id
1 'polypeptide(L)'
;MIRLTVNSSRLGDAVLTPKGDKLYYQAAFESGYDLWEHDLKENKTKIVMKKVGGGALLPDKKGENLFLCSQGGIKKVTVSSGETKPVEFEAFFDYQPYGEREYIFDHVWQQVEDKFYVKDLHGVDWKGYHEAYARFLPYI
;
A
#
# COMPACT_ATOMS: atom_id res chain seq x y z
N MET A 1 0.84 -23.80 -20.01
CA MET A 1 0.42 -22.68 -19.14
C MET A 1 -1.10 -22.72 -19.03
N ILE A 2 -1.64 -22.81 -17.81
CA ILE A 2 -3.08 -22.86 -17.58
C ILE A 2 -3.51 -21.52 -17.01
N ARG A 3 -4.58 -20.94 -17.58
CA ARG A 3 -5.17 -19.69 -17.09
C ARG A 3 -6.10 -20.02 -15.93
N LEU A 4 -5.88 -19.38 -14.77
CA LEU A 4 -6.69 -19.56 -13.55
C LEU A 4 -7.83 -18.54 -13.40
N THR A 5 -7.76 -17.42 -14.11
CA THR A 5 -8.80 -16.38 -14.05
C THR A 5 -9.77 -16.53 -15.20
N VAL A 6 -11.07 -16.51 -14.90
CA VAL A 6 -12.14 -16.73 -15.89
C VAL A 6 -12.28 -15.54 -16.84
N ASN A 7 -11.98 -14.33 -16.38
CA ASN A 7 -12.26 -13.09 -17.10
C ASN A 7 -10.99 -12.42 -17.66
N SER A 8 -11.13 -11.76 -18.82
CA SER A 8 -10.11 -10.87 -19.41
C SER A 8 -10.32 -9.43 -18.93
N SER A 9 -10.28 -9.21 -17.61
CA SER A 9 -10.41 -7.89 -17.01
C SER A 9 -9.05 -7.39 -16.49
N ARG A 10 -8.99 -6.12 -16.13
CA ARG A 10 -7.82 -5.57 -15.42
C ARG A 10 -7.72 -6.26 -14.06
N LEU A 11 -6.65 -7.01 -13.86
CA LEU A 11 -6.37 -7.67 -12.59
C LEU A 11 -5.62 -6.71 -11.67
N GLY A 12 -5.98 -6.75 -10.38
CA GLY A 12 -5.21 -6.16 -9.30
C GLY A 12 -4.28 -7.18 -8.67
N ASP A 13 -4.24 -7.21 -7.33
CA ASP A 13 -3.44 -8.18 -6.60
C ASP A 13 -4.09 -9.57 -6.57
N ALA A 14 -3.28 -10.60 -6.39
CA ALA A 14 -3.73 -11.98 -6.33
C ALA A 14 -2.90 -12.79 -5.33
N VAL A 15 -3.56 -13.66 -4.57
CA VAL A 15 -2.90 -14.52 -3.59
C VAL A 15 -3.47 -15.94 -3.62
N LEU A 16 -2.56 -16.91 -3.57
CA LEU A 16 -2.90 -18.33 -3.43
C LEU A 16 -2.88 -18.69 -1.94
N THR A 17 -3.86 -19.47 -1.49
CA THR A 17 -3.85 -20.00 -0.12
C THR A 17 -2.62 -20.89 0.10
N PRO A 18 -2.10 -20.99 1.33
CA PRO A 18 -0.95 -21.85 1.63
C PRO A 18 -1.15 -23.32 1.26
N LYS A 19 -2.39 -23.79 1.24
CA LYS A 19 -2.75 -25.16 0.81
C LYS A 19 -2.81 -25.32 -0.71
N GLY A 20 -2.74 -24.23 -1.46
CA GLY A 20 -2.83 -24.25 -2.91
C GLY A 20 -4.19 -24.66 -3.46
N ASP A 21 -5.25 -24.55 -2.66
CA ASP A 21 -6.61 -24.98 -3.02
C ASP A 21 -7.49 -23.83 -3.51
N LYS A 22 -7.21 -22.60 -3.11
CA LYS A 22 -7.98 -21.42 -3.49
C LYS A 22 -7.09 -20.27 -3.95
N LEU A 23 -7.51 -19.60 -5.01
CA LEU A 23 -6.92 -18.38 -5.51
C LEU A 23 -7.88 -17.21 -5.21
N TYR A 24 -7.41 -16.22 -4.47
CA TYR A 24 -8.09 -14.94 -4.32
C TYR A 24 -7.46 -13.93 -5.26
N TYR A 25 -8.26 -13.18 -5.97
CA TYR A 25 -7.77 -12.14 -6.88
C TYR A 25 -8.76 -10.99 -7.01
N GLN A 26 -8.24 -9.83 -7.32
CA GLN A 26 -9.03 -8.65 -7.63
C GLN A 26 -9.15 -8.51 -9.14
N ALA A 27 -10.37 -8.28 -9.61
CA ALA A 27 -10.64 -8.00 -11.02
C ALA A 27 -11.53 -6.77 -11.16
N ALA A 28 -11.11 -5.82 -12.00
CA ALA A 28 -11.85 -4.60 -12.25
C ALA A 28 -12.81 -4.81 -13.43
N PHE A 29 -14.07 -4.45 -13.19
CA PHE A 29 -15.13 -4.34 -14.17
C PHE A 29 -15.61 -2.88 -14.24
N GLU A 30 -16.79 -2.64 -14.80
CA GLU A 30 -17.34 -1.30 -15.01
C GLU A 30 -17.39 -0.41 -13.76
N SER A 31 -17.61 -1.01 -12.57
CA SER A 31 -17.79 -0.28 -11.30
C SER A 31 -16.61 -0.35 -10.33
N GLY A 32 -15.44 -0.78 -10.80
CA GLY A 32 -14.23 -0.90 -9.99
C GLY A 32 -13.81 -2.35 -9.72
N TYR A 33 -12.96 -2.55 -8.72
CA TYR A 33 -12.45 -3.88 -8.38
C TYR A 33 -13.43 -4.65 -7.51
N ASP A 34 -13.64 -5.93 -7.86
CA ASP A 34 -14.29 -6.93 -7.02
C ASP A 34 -13.25 -7.96 -6.56
N LEU A 35 -13.44 -8.51 -5.36
CA LEU A 35 -12.65 -9.62 -4.84
C LEU A 35 -13.32 -10.95 -5.22
N TRP A 36 -12.59 -11.79 -5.91
CA TRP A 36 -13.00 -13.10 -6.38
C TRP A 36 -12.25 -14.21 -5.66
N GLU A 37 -12.94 -15.33 -5.44
CA GLU A 37 -12.35 -16.61 -5.02
C GLU A 37 -12.53 -17.60 -6.16
N HIS A 38 -11.45 -18.28 -6.53
CA HIS A 38 -11.47 -19.42 -7.43
C HIS A 38 -11.01 -20.66 -6.67
N ASP A 39 -11.90 -21.62 -6.50
CA ASP A 39 -11.60 -22.93 -5.94
C ASP A 39 -10.94 -23.80 -7.04
N LEU A 40 -9.66 -24.17 -6.83
CA LEU A 40 -8.86 -24.89 -7.80
C LEU A 40 -9.22 -26.39 -7.86
N LYS A 41 -9.84 -26.95 -6.80
CA LYS A 41 -10.26 -28.35 -6.77
C LYS A 41 -11.60 -28.54 -7.47
N GLU A 42 -12.53 -27.65 -7.17
CA GLU A 42 -13.88 -27.71 -7.73
C GLU A 42 -14.01 -26.97 -9.07
N ASN A 43 -12.99 -26.22 -9.46
CA ASN A 43 -12.97 -25.34 -10.62
C ASN A 43 -14.17 -24.36 -10.63
N LYS A 44 -14.49 -23.81 -9.46
CA LYS A 44 -15.60 -22.87 -9.27
C LYS A 44 -15.11 -21.49 -8.91
N THR A 45 -15.72 -20.46 -9.47
CA THR A 45 -15.40 -19.07 -9.19
C THR A 45 -16.62 -18.38 -8.60
N LYS A 46 -16.42 -17.59 -7.54
CA LYS A 46 -17.45 -16.76 -6.92
C LYS A 46 -16.91 -15.38 -6.53
N ILE A 47 -17.81 -14.41 -6.46
CA ILE A 47 -17.51 -13.09 -5.90
C ILE A 47 -17.58 -13.20 -4.37
N VAL A 48 -16.51 -12.77 -3.69
CA VAL A 48 -16.45 -12.67 -2.23
C VAL A 48 -16.95 -11.31 -1.78
N MET A 49 -16.49 -10.25 -2.46
CA MET A 49 -16.88 -8.88 -2.13
C MET A 49 -16.85 -8.01 -3.39
N LYS A 50 -17.86 -7.14 -3.52
CA LYS A 50 -17.92 -6.14 -4.59
C LYS A 50 -17.34 -4.81 -4.14
N LYS A 51 -16.86 -4.04 -5.12
CA LYS A 51 -16.37 -2.66 -4.94
C LYS A 51 -15.31 -2.53 -3.85
N VAL A 52 -14.28 -3.35 -3.93
CA VAL A 52 -13.21 -3.38 -2.91
C VAL A 52 -12.17 -2.24 -3.04
N GLY A 53 -12.24 -1.45 -4.10
CA GLY A 53 -11.37 -0.29 -4.30
C GLY A 53 -9.96 -0.59 -4.80
N GLY A 54 -9.62 -1.87 -5.00
CA GLY A 54 -8.24 -2.29 -5.27
C GLY A 54 -7.39 -2.22 -4.00
N GLY A 55 -6.18 -2.78 -4.03
CA GLY A 55 -5.25 -2.75 -2.91
C GLY A 55 -4.51 -4.07 -2.75
N ALA A 56 -3.74 -4.21 -1.66
CA ALA A 56 -2.95 -5.41 -1.39
C ALA A 56 -3.79 -6.51 -0.72
N LEU A 57 -3.55 -7.76 -1.12
CA LEU A 57 -4.12 -8.96 -0.51
C LEU A 57 -3.03 -9.66 0.30
N LEU A 58 -3.18 -9.73 1.62
CA LEU A 58 -2.19 -10.28 2.53
C LEU A 58 -2.79 -11.46 3.31
N PRO A 59 -2.31 -12.69 3.12
CA PRO A 59 -2.75 -13.82 3.92
C PRO A 59 -2.12 -13.74 5.32
N ASP A 60 -2.81 -14.26 6.33
CA ASP A 60 -2.21 -14.51 7.62
C ASP A 60 -1.26 -15.71 7.56
N LYS A 61 -0.44 -15.89 8.61
CA LYS A 61 0.56 -16.98 8.67
C LYS A 61 -0.05 -18.38 8.57
N LYS A 62 -1.30 -18.55 8.98
CA LYS A 62 -2.00 -19.83 8.95
C LYS A 62 -2.81 -20.05 7.68
N GLY A 63 -3.03 -18.99 6.90
CA GLY A 63 -3.90 -19.01 5.72
C GLY A 63 -5.39 -19.16 6.04
N GLU A 64 -5.77 -18.83 7.27
CA GLU A 64 -7.18 -18.87 7.72
C GLU A 64 -7.92 -17.57 7.37
N ASN A 65 -7.17 -16.48 7.29
CA ASN A 65 -7.69 -15.16 6.99
C ASN A 65 -6.88 -14.47 5.89
N LEU A 66 -7.57 -13.63 5.15
CA LEU A 66 -7.00 -12.75 4.14
C LEU A 66 -7.32 -11.30 4.51
N PHE A 67 -6.31 -10.44 4.49
CA PHE A 67 -6.47 -9.02 4.72
C PHE A 67 -6.44 -8.27 3.40
N LEU A 68 -7.46 -7.49 3.14
CA LEU A 68 -7.54 -6.57 2.03
C LEU A 68 -7.21 -5.17 2.52
N CYS A 69 -6.04 -4.65 2.15
CA CYS A 69 -5.58 -3.31 2.48
C CYS A 69 -5.85 -2.38 1.29
N SER A 70 -6.80 -1.48 1.42
CA SER A 70 -7.20 -0.54 0.38
C SER A 70 -7.29 0.88 0.92
N GLN A 71 -7.51 1.87 0.06
CA GLN A 71 -7.71 3.27 0.50
C GLN A 71 -8.92 3.44 1.45
N GLY A 72 -9.88 2.53 1.42
CA GLY A 72 -11.05 2.52 2.32
C GLY A 72 -10.79 1.82 3.66
N GLY A 73 -9.54 1.47 3.99
CA GLY A 73 -9.17 0.80 5.23
C GLY A 73 -8.79 -0.67 5.03
N ILE A 74 -8.73 -1.38 6.15
CA ILE A 74 -8.37 -2.80 6.19
C ILE A 74 -9.62 -3.64 6.41
N LYS A 75 -9.82 -4.66 5.57
CA LYS A 75 -10.90 -5.64 5.74
C LYS A 75 -10.30 -7.03 5.89
N LYS A 76 -10.82 -7.77 6.85
CA LYS A 76 -10.48 -9.18 7.08
C LYS A 76 -11.51 -10.05 6.39
N VAL A 77 -11.06 -11.03 5.61
CA VAL A 77 -11.87 -12.07 4.95
C VAL A 77 -11.51 -13.42 5.54
N THR A 78 -12.48 -14.14 6.09
CA THR A 78 -12.26 -15.52 6.56
C THR A 78 -12.30 -16.49 5.38
N VAL A 79 -11.20 -17.19 5.13
CA VAL A 79 -11.02 -18.05 3.93
C VAL A 79 -12.05 -19.18 3.86
N SER A 80 -12.44 -19.76 5.00
CA SER A 80 -13.40 -20.89 5.03
C SER A 80 -14.82 -20.49 4.70
N SER A 81 -15.30 -19.34 5.20
CA SER A 81 -16.68 -18.90 5.05
C SER A 81 -16.88 -17.80 4.01
N GLY A 82 -15.82 -17.05 3.66
CA GLY A 82 -15.91 -15.84 2.88
C GLY A 82 -16.49 -14.64 3.65
N GLU A 83 -16.69 -14.77 4.98
CA GLU A 83 -17.18 -13.69 5.82
C GLU A 83 -16.17 -12.55 5.84
N THR A 84 -16.66 -11.31 5.73
CA THR A 84 -15.83 -10.11 5.70
C THR A 84 -16.18 -9.18 6.85
N LYS A 85 -15.13 -8.68 7.54
CA LYS A 85 -15.26 -7.71 8.64
C LYS A 85 -14.25 -6.59 8.47
N PRO A 86 -14.60 -5.34 8.78
CA PRO A 86 -13.62 -4.27 8.90
C PRO A 86 -12.64 -4.58 10.03
N VAL A 87 -11.40 -4.15 9.88
CA VAL A 87 -10.41 -4.11 10.97
C VAL A 87 -10.37 -2.67 11.46
N GLU A 88 -10.94 -2.44 12.62
CA GLU A 88 -10.90 -1.14 13.26
C GLU A 88 -9.61 -1.02 14.06
N PHE A 89 -8.96 0.12 13.97
CA PHE A 89 -7.78 0.47 14.77
C PHE A 89 -7.76 1.96 15.04
N GLU A 90 -7.21 2.31 16.16
CA GLU A 90 -6.90 3.68 16.52
C GLU A 90 -5.38 3.84 16.59
N ALA A 91 -4.86 4.92 16.04
CA ALA A 91 -3.45 5.26 16.11
C ALA A 91 -3.31 6.70 16.59
N PHE A 92 -2.47 6.88 17.60
CA PHE A 92 -2.10 8.19 18.11
C PHE A 92 -0.64 8.46 17.74
N PHE A 93 -0.33 9.68 17.39
CA PHE A 93 1.04 10.12 17.21
C PHE A 93 1.19 11.54 17.77
N ASP A 94 2.35 11.81 18.33
CA ASP A 94 2.68 13.15 18.80
C ASP A 94 3.12 13.99 17.60
N TYR A 95 2.32 14.99 17.28
CA TYR A 95 2.63 15.91 16.20
C TYR A 95 3.42 17.10 16.75
N GLN A 96 4.67 17.22 16.34
CA GLN A 96 5.57 18.31 16.71
C GLN A 96 5.89 19.18 15.49
N PRO A 97 5.07 20.17 15.16
CA PRO A 97 5.17 20.92 13.90
C PRO A 97 6.51 21.66 13.74
N TYR A 98 7.11 22.11 14.84
CA TYR A 98 8.41 22.78 14.79
C TYR A 98 9.54 21.79 14.48
N GLY A 99 9.60 20.68 15.18
CA GLY A 99 10.60 19.63 14.92
C GLY A 99 10.46 19.01 13.53
N GLU A 100 9.23 18.87 13.04
CA GLU A 100 8.96 18.40 11.68
C GLU A 100 9.49 19.36 10.61
N ARG A 101 9.32 20.67 10.80
CA ARG A 101 9.87 21.68 9.86
C ARG A 101 11.39 21.64 9.80
N GLU A 102 12.06 21.58 10.94
CA GLU A 102 13.51 21.45 11.00
C GLU A 102 13.95 20.18 10.27
N TYR A 103 13.32 19.05 10.57
CA TYR A 103 13.62 17.78 9.91
C TYR A 103 13.40 17.85 8.39
N ILE A 104 12.27 18.39 7.92
CA ILE A 104 11.98 18.54 6.49
C ILE A 104 13.01 19.43 5.80
N PHE A 105 13.37 20.53 6.43
CA PHE A 105 14.38 21.46 5.92
C PHE A 105 15.72 20.76 5.74
N ASP A 106 16.24 20.13 6.78
CA ASP A 106 17.51 19.41 6.75
C ASP A 106 17.48 18.24 5.75
N HIS A 107 16.36 17.50 5.73
CA HIS A 107 16.19 16.38 4.80
C HIS A 107 16.22 16.84 3.34
N VAL A 108 15.53 17.92 3.00
CA VAL A 108 15.57 18.49 1.63
C VAL A 108 17.00 18.90 1.28
N TRP A 109 17.69 19.57 2.19
CA TRP A 109 19.07 20.01 2.00
C TRP A 109 20.00 18.84 1.68
N GLN A 110 19.93 17.80 2.50
CA GLN A 110 20.71 16.58 2.31
C GLN A 110 20.34 15.84 1.01
N GLN A 111 19.05 15.76 0.67
CA GLN A 111 18.61 15.12 -0.57
C GLN A 111 19.15 15.84 -1.83
N VAL A 112 19.25 17.14 -1.80
CA VAL A 112 19.87 17.89 -2.91
C VAL A 112 21.35 17.59 -2.98
N GLU A 113 22.08 17.62 -1.88
CA GLU A 113 23.52 17.31 -1.83
C GLU A 113 23.81 15.90 -2.35
N ASP A 114 23.03 14.90 -1.88
CA ASP A 114 23.23 13.49 -2.24
C ASP A 114 22.90 13.18 -3.70
N LYS A 115 21.90 13.87 -4.26
CA LYS A 115 21.35 13.56 -5.59
C LYS A 115 21.79 14.51 -6.69
N PHE A 116 22.49 15.58 -6.35
CA PHE A 116 22.95 16.52 -7.36
C PHE A 116 24.01 15.84 -8.26
N TYR A 117 23.91 16.07 -9.56
CA TYR A 117 24.74 15.38 -10.55
C TYR A 117 26.23 15.77 -10.52
N VAL A 118 26.59 16.88 -9.86
CA VAL A 118 27.98 17.34 -9.65
C VAL A 118 28.26 17.41 -8.15
N LYS A 119 29.29 16.70 -7.71
CA LYS A 119 29.60 16.53 -6.27
C LYS A 119 29.93 17.82 -5.52
N ASP A 120 30.52 18.79 -6.21
CA ASP A 120 30.88 20.10 -5.63
C ASP A 120 29.77 21.14 -5.77
N LEU A 121 28.58 20.75 -6.21
CA LEU A 121 27.43 21.62 -6.42
C LEU A 121 27.77 22.88 -7.24
N HIS A 122 28.65 22.71 -8.25
CA HIS A 122 29.22 23.80 -9.05
C HIS A 122 29.96 24.87 -8.23
N GLY A 123 30.56 24.50 -7.11
CA GLY A 123 31.29 25.42 -6.24
C GLY A 123 30.41 26.35 -5.40
N VAL A 124 29.11 26.03 -5.30
CA VAL A 124 28.18 26.79 -4.44
C VAL A 124 28.48 26.51 -2.97
N ASP A 125 28.54 27.56 -2.14
CA ASP A 125 28.64 27.43 -0.69
C ASP A 125 27.31 26.92 -0.10
N TRP A 126 27.07 25.61 -0.31
CA TRP A 126 25.84 24.92 0.08
C TRP A 126 25.58 25.00 1.58
N LYS A 127 26.65 24.88 2.39
CA LYS A 127 26.57 24.99 3.84
C LYS A 127 26.22 26.41 4.29
N GLY A 128 26.85 27.42 3.72
CA GLY A 128 26.52 28.80 4.03
C GLY A 128 25.07 29.17 3.68
N TYR A 129 24.53 28.65 2.57
CA TYR A 129 23.13 28.82 2.25
C TYR A 129 22.22 28.08 3.24
N HIS A 130 22.55 26.86 3.67
CA HIS A 130 21.80 26.18 4.72
C HIS A 130 21.67 27.02 5.97
N GLU A 131 22.80 27.49 6.50
CA GLU A 131 22.83 28.35 7.69
C GLU A 131 22.04 29.65 7.52
N ALA A 132 22.14 30.28 6.34
CA ALA A 132 21.42 31.50 6.01
C ALA A 132 19.89 31.31 5.97
N TYR A 133 19.40 30.18 5.52
CA TYR A 133 17.98 29.90 5.43
C TYR A 133 17.40 29.28 6.71
N ALA A 134 18.16 28.46 7.44
CA ALA A 134 17.73 27.84 8.70
C ALA A 134 17.24 28.87 9.74
N ARG A 135 17.83 30.06 9.75
CA ARG A 135 17.41 31.15 10.65
C ARG A 135 15.95 31.59 10.50
N PHE A 136 15.30 31.26 9.39
CA PHE A 136 13.89 31.62 9.15
C PHE A 136 12.91 30.57 9.68
N LEU A 137 13.36 29.35 10.00
CA LEU A 137 12.49 28.27 10.48
C LEU A 137 11.63 28.62 11.70
N PRO A 138 12.10 29.42 12.67
CA PRO A 138 11.27 29.82 13.81
C PRO A 138 10.10 30.75 13.44
N TYR A 139 10.10 31.33 12.25
CA TYR A 139 9.13 32.35 11.83
C TYR A 139 8.11 31.85 10.81
N ILE A 140 8.17 30.57 10.42
CA ILE A 140 7.30 29.97 9.42
C ILE A 140 6.49 28.79 9.96
#